data_753d4db791cfe782e86f2e072442a379
#
_entry.id   753d4db791cfe782e86f2e072442a379
#
_cell.length_a   1.000
_cell.length_b   1.000
_cell.length_c   1.000
_cell.angle_alpha   90.00
_cell.angle_beta   90.00
_cell.angle_gamma   90.00
#
_symmetry.space_group_name_H-M   'P 1'
#
loop_
_entity.id
_entity.type
_entity.pdbx_description
1 polymer ?
#
loop_
_entity_poly.entity_id
_entity_poly.type
_entity_poly.pdbx_seq_one_letter_code
_entity_poly.pdbx_strand_id
1 'polypeptide(L)'
;MKVTSVGAAMLLLIVGNLIAVLSDSLIKSVANEVPMFQFVFFRQISAVMFLLPVCLLAKQTNFMEGFKWHAVRAHVWLLGAVFMVMAISSLPLATANAIFYAAPLIMLPLAAIFFGE
;
A
#
# COMPACT_ATOMS: atom_id res chain seq x y z
N MET A 1 15.63 -1.83 -23.49
CA MET A 1 15.83 -1.71 -22.03
C MET A 1 17.00 -2.59 -21.63
N LYS A 2 18.01 -2.05 -20.95
CA LYS A 2 19.20 -2.82 -20.59
C LYS A 2 18.86 -3.82 -19.48
N VAL A 3 19.35 -5.05 -19.59
CA VAL A 3 19.14 -6.15 -18.62
C VAL A 3 19.44 -5.72 -17.15
N THR A 4 20.36 -4.78 -16.98
CA THR A 4 20.69 -4.15 -15.68
C THR A 4 19.52 -3.41 -15.02
N SER A 5 18.57 -2.88 -15.81
CA SER A 5 17.40 -2.17 -15.28
C SER A 5 16.34 -3.14 -14.74
N VAL A 6 16.20 -4.33 -15.31
CA VAL A 6 15.25 -5.36 -14.87
C VAL A 6 15.70 -5.97 -13.53
N GLY A 7 17.01 -6.30 -13.42
CA GLY A 7 17.57 -6.83 -12.17
C GLY A 7 17.45 -5.83 -11.01
N ALA A 8 17.73 -4.56 -11.26
CA ALA A 8 17.57 -3.51 -10.25
C ALA A 8 16.10 -3.33 -9.84
N ALA A 9 15.16 -3.38 -10.78
CA ALA A 9 13.73 -3.31 -10.48
C ALA A 9 13.26 -4.51 -9.64
N MET A 10 13.70 -5.73 -9.97
CA MET A 10 13.41 -6.93 -9.18
C MET A 10 13.96 -6.83 -7.77
N LEU A 11 15.20 -6.35 -7.61
CA LEU A 11 15.82 -6.18 -6.31
C LEU A 11 15.07 -5.16 -5.45
N LEU A 12 14.66 -4.04 -6.03
CA LEU A 12 13.85 -3.03 -5.36
C LEU A 12 12.48 -3.58 -4.92
N LEU A 13 11.83 -4.41 -5.76
CA LEU A 13 10.59 -5.07 -5.41
C LEU A 13 10.77 -6.05 -4.24
N ILE A 14 11.84 -6.84 -4.22
CA ILE A 14 12.13 -7.78 -3.13
C ILE A 14 12.36 -7.01 -1.83
N VAL A 15 13.19 -5.96 -1.86
CA VAL A 15 13.47 -5.12 -0.68
C VAL A 15 12.19 -4.44 -0.19
N GLY A 16 11.38 -3.89 -1.11
CA GLY A 16 10.09 -3.27 -0.78
C GLY A 16 9.14 -4.25 -0.09
N ASN A 17 9.03 -5.47 -0.60
CA ASN A 17 8.21 -6.52 0.01
C ASN A 17 8.74 -6.95 1.39
N LEU A 18 10.05 -7.07 1.59
CA LEU A 18 10.63 -7.36 2.90
C LEU A 18 10.29 -6.27 3.92
N ILE A 19 10.41 -5.01 3.53
CA ILE A 19 10.03 -3.88 4.39
C ILE A 19 8.53 -3.91 4.70
N ALA A 20 7.68 -4.24 3.74
CA ALA A 20 6.23 -4.38 3.94
C ALA A 20 5.91 -5.47 4.97
N VAL A 21 6.50 -6.66 4.84
CA VAL A 21 6.29 -7.77 5.78
C VAL A 21 6.78 -7.43 7.19
N LEU A 22 7.91 -6.73 7.32
CA LEU A 22 8.39 -6.22 8.60
C LEU A 22 7.40 -5.23 9.20
N SER A 23 6.87 -4.31 8.39
CA SER A 23 5.83 -3.37 8.81
C SER A 23 4.57 -4.08 9.31
N ASP A 24 4.10 -5.12 8.59
CA ASP A 24 2.94 -5.91 8.99
C ASP A 24 3.17 -6.65 10.32
N SER A 25 4.39 -7.13 10.54
CA SER A 25 4.78 -7.77 11.81
C SER A 25 4.74 -6.78 12.98
N LEU A 26 5.20 -5.54 12.76
CA LEU A 26 5.11 -4.46 13.74
C LEU A 26 3.65 -4.07 14.01
N ILE A 27 2.82 -3.97 12.98
CA ILE A 27 1.38 -3.73 13.13
C ILE A 27 0.77 -4.79 14.04
N LYS A 28 1.09 -6.07 13.79
CA LYS A 28 0.58 -7.19 14.59
C LYS A 28 1.00 -7.10 16.06
N SER A 29 2.23 -6.69 16.33
CA SER A 29 2.74 -6.56 17.72
C SER A 29 2.03 -5.47 18.52
N VAL A 30 1.59 -4.39 17.87
CA VAL A 30 0.97 -3.22 18.51
C VAL A 30 -0.55 -3.23 18.42
N ALA A 31 -1.14 -4.10 17.59
CA ALA A 31 -2.57 -4.10 17.27
C ALA A 31 -3.50 -4.27 18.49
N ASN A 32 -3.01 -4.86 19.58
CA ASN A 32 -3.80 -5.04 20.82
C ASN A 32 -3.63 -3.88 21.80
N GLU A 33 -2.66 -3.01 21.60
CA GLU A 33 -2.32 -1.92 22.54
C GLU A 33 -2.87 -0.56 22.09
N VAL A 34 -3.05 -0.40 20.76
CA VAL A 34 -3.44 0.89 20.17
C VAL A 34 -4.76 0.75 19.40
N PRO A 35 -5.73 1.66 19.58
CA PRO A 35 -6.94 1.68 18.79
C PRO A 35 -6.64 1.75 17.29
N MET A 36 -7.28 0.88 16.50
CA MET A 36 -7.03 0.73 15.06
C MET A 36 -7.07 2.06 14.29
N PHE A 37 -8.06 2.90 14.56
CA PHE A 37 -8.19 4.19 13.87
C PHE A 37 -7.05 5.15 14.21
N GLN A 38 -6.58 5.14 15.44
CA GLN A 38 -5.45 5.94 15.88
C GLN A 38 -4.17 5.48 15.16
N PHE A 39 -3.96 4.17 15.05
CA PHE A 39 -2.84 3.61 14.32
C PHE A 39 -2.85 4.02 12.84
N VAL A 40 -3.99 3.84 12.14
CA VAL A 40 -4.14 4.23 10.72
C VAL A 40 -3.91 5.72 10.55
N PHE A 41 -4.43 6.55 11.44
CA PHE A 41 -4.25 8.00 11.40
C PHE A 41 -2.77 8.42 11.49
N PHE A 42 -2.04 7.91 12.48
CA PHE A 42 -0.61 8.22 12.62
C PHE A 42 0.22 7.70 11.45
N ARG A 43 -0.09 6.52 10.93
CA ARG A 43 0.54 5.97 9.74
C ARG A 43 0.37 6.90 8.53
N GLN A 44 -0.83 7.42 8.31
CA GLN A 44 -1.11 8.31 7.18
C GLN A 44 -0.43 9.68 7.35
N ILE A 45 -0.44 10.25 8.54
CA ILE A 45 0.28 11.49 8.82
C ILE A 45 1.79 11.30 8.58
N SER A 46 2.38 10.23 9.08
CA SER A 46 3.79 9.92 8.87
C SER A 46 4.11 9.83 7.38
N ALA A 47 3.28 9.13 6.60
CA ALA A 47 3.46 9.03 5.15
C ALA A 47 3.44 10.41 4.47
N VAL A 48 2.51 11.28 4.86
CA VAL A 48 2.44 12.65 4.34
C VAL A 48 3.69 13.45 4.72
N MET A 49 4.15 13.36 5.97
CA MET A 49 5.35 14.07 6.43
C MET A 49 6.60 13.67 5.65
N PHE A 50 6.74 12.40 5.26
CA PHE A 50 7.88 11.94 4.47
C PHE A 50 7.73 12.25 2.98
N LEU A 51 6.53 12.15 2.42
CA LEU A 51 6.31 12.37 0.99
C LEU A 51 6.22 13.84 0.60
N LEU A 52 5.70 14.69 1.48
CA LEU A 52 5.50 16.11 1.18
C LEU A 52 6.80 16.84 0.82
N PRO A 53 7.93 16.70 1.56
CA PRO A 53 9.20 17.30 1.16
C PRO A 53 9.70 16.77 -0.19
N VAL A 54 9.52 15.46 -0.46
CA VAL A 54 9.94 14.85 -1.74
C VAL A 54 9.14 15.43 -2.90
N CYS A 55 7.82 15.60 -2.73
CA CYS A 55 6.96 16.20 -3.74
C CYS A 55 7.31 17.68 -3.99
N LEU A 56 7.63 18.44 -2.94
CA LEU A 56 8.03 19.84 -3.06
C LEU A 56 9.38 19.98 -3.79
N LEU A 57 10.33 19.11 -3.48
CA LEU A 57 11.65 19.09 -4.14
C LEU A 57 11.55 18.65 -5.62
N ALA A 58 10.64 17.75 -5.94
CA ALA A 58 10.41 17.27 -7.31
C ALA A 58 9.73 18.32 -8.21
N LYS A 59 9.41 19.53 -7.71
CA LYS A 59 8.75 20.62 -8.46
C LYS A 59 7.49 20.15 -9.22
N GLN A 60 6.77 19.20 -8.69
CA GLN A 60 5.50 18.77 -9.24
C GLN A 60 4.45 19.86 -8.97
N THR A 61 4.18 20.70 -9.97
CA THR A 61 3.32 21.89 -9.83
C THR A 61 1.85 21.61 -10.13
N ASN A 62 1.51 20.47 -10.72
CA ASN A 62 0.16 20.15 -11.17
C ASN A 62 -0.64 19.32 -10.16
N PHE A 63 -0.65 19.71 -8.88
CA PHE A 63 -1.43 19.04 -7.84
C PHE A 63 -2.95 19.05 -8.06
N MET A 64 -3.45 20.02 -8.83
CA MET A 64 -4.89 20.20 -9.05
C MET A 64 -5.42 19.40 -10.23
N GLU A 65 -4.55 18.96 -11.12
CA GLU A 65 -4.96 18.17 -12.30
C GLU A 65 -5.41 16.77 -11.87
N GLY A 66 -6.68 16.46 -12.11
CA GLY A 66 -7.26 15.18 -11.71
C GLY A 66 -7.57 15.02 -10.21
N PHE A 67 -7.57 16.10 -9.41
CA PHE A 67 -7.80 16.06 -7.97
C PHE A 67 -9.00 15.19 -7.54
N LYS A 68 -10.13 15.27 -8.27
CA LYS A 68 -11.32 14.45 -7.97
C LYS A 68 -11.03 12.95 -8.04
N TRP A 69 -10.29 12.50 -9.06
CA TRP A 69 -9.92 11.09 -9.22
C TRP A 69 -8.91 10.65 -8.17
N HIS A 70 -7.96 11.52 -7.83
CA HIS A 70 -7.00 11.26 -6.74
C HIS A 70 -7.70 11.18 -5.38
N ALA A 71 -8.70 12.03 -5.14
CA ALA A 71 -9.50 11.99 -3.92
C ALA A 71 -10.29 10.68 -3.80
N VAL A 72 -10.99 10.26 -4.86
CA VAL A 72 -11.73 8.97 -4.88
C VAL A 72 -10.77 7.81 -4.62
N ARG A 73 -9.66 7.76 -5.33
CA ARG A 73 -8.63 6.72 -5.15
C ARG A 73 -8.08 6.69 -3.72
N ALA A 74 -7.83 7.87 -3.12
CA ALA A 74 -7.33 7.96 -1.74
C ALA A 74 -8.35 7.43 -0.72
N HIS A 75 -9.65 7.68 -0.90
CA HIS A 75 -10.68 7.13 -0.02
C HIS A 75 -10.80 5.61 -0.14
N VAL A 76 -10.77 5.08 -1.36
CA VAL A 76 -10.78 3.62 -1.58
C VAL A 76 -9.55 2.98 -0.94
N TRP A 77 -8.38 3.59 -1.10
CA TRP A 77 -7.14 3.12 -0.48
C TRP A 77 -7.18 3.19 1.04
N LEU A 78 -7.76 4.25 1.61
CA LEU A 78 -7.93 4.38 3.06
C LEU A 78 -8.83 3.29 3.63
N LEU A 79 -9.96 3.00 2.97
CA LEU A 79 -10.84 1.89 3.34
C LEU A 79 -10.08 0.55 3.30
N GLY A 80 -9.31 0.30 2.24
CA GLY A 80 -8.46 -0.88 2.12
C GLY A 80 -7.44 -0.98 3.27
N ALA A 81 -6.82 0.13 3.66
CA ALA A 81 -5.88 0.17 4.77
C ALA A 81 -6.55 -0.18 6.12
N VAL A 82 -7.77 0.31 6.35
CA VAL A 82 -8.55 -0.04 7.55
C VAL A 82 -8.85 -1.54 7.58
N PHE A 83 -9.38 -2.10 6.49
CA PHE A 83 -9.66 -3.54 6.40
C PHE A 83 -8.40 -4.39 6.55
N MET A 84 -7.26 -3.95 6.00
CA MET A 84 -5.99 -4.63 6.14
C MET A 84 -5.54 -4.69 7.61
N VAL A 85 -5.60 -3.56 8.32
CA VAL A 85 -5.24 -3.52 9.75
C VAL A 85 -6.19 -4.39 10.57
N MET A 86 -7.49 -4.39 10.27
CA MET A 86 -8.45 -5.30 10.90
C MET A 86 -8.09 -6.77 10.67
N ALA A 87 -7.75 -7.13 9.44
CA ALA A 87 -7.38 -8.50 9.10
C ALA A 87 -6.11 -8.94 9.84
N ILE A 88 -5.07 -8.11 9.85
CA ILE A 88 -3.80 -8.39 10.53
C ILE A 88 -4.00 -8.50 12.06
N SER A 89 -4.86 -7.68 12.65
CA SER A 89 -5.15 -7.75 14.10
C SER A 89 -5.94 -9.00 14.46
N SER A 90 -6.89 -9.43 13.64
CA SER A 90 -7.84 -10.51 13.94
C SER A 90 -7.38 -11.88 13.49
N LEU A 91 -6.59 -11.99 12.43
CA LEU A 91 -6.14 -13.25 11.84
C LEU A 91 -4.65 -13.52 12.12
N PRO A 92 -4.21 -14.78 12.00
CA PRO A 92 -2.78 -15.07 11.92
C PRO A 92 -2.15 -14.32 10.75
N LEU A 93 -0.97 -13.74 10.98
CA LEU A 93 -0.29 -12.87 10.00
C LEU A 93 -0.09 -13.58 8.63
N ALA A 94 0.25 -14.87 8.67
CA ALA A 94 0.41 -15.66 7.45
C ALA A 94 -0.90 -15.77 6.65
N THR A 95 -2.03 -15.94 7.32
CA THR A 95 -3.35 -16.03 6.68
C THR A 95 -3.77 -14.68 6.09
N ALA A 96 -3.61 -13.60 6.83
CA ALA A 96 -3.93 -12.25 6.36
C ALA A 96 -3.10 -11.90 5.10
N ASN A 97 -1.80 -12.17 5.12
CA ASN A 97 -0.93 -11.94 3.98
C ASN A 97 -1.24 -12.87 2.79
N ALA A 98 -1.58 -14.14 3.02
CA ALA A 98 -1.98 -15.04 1.94
C ALA A 98 -3.23 -14.53 1.20
N ILE A 99 -4.24 -14.04 1.93
CA ILE A 99 -5.45 -13.44 1.35
C ILE A 99 -5.08 -12.16 0.55
N PHE A 100 -4.24 -11.31 1.10
CA PHE A 100 -3.81 -10.08 0.45
C PHE A 100 -3.04 -10.36 -0.85
N TYR A 101 -2.12 -11.32 -0.84
CA TYR A 101 -1.37 -11.73 -2.03
C TYR A 101 -2.21 -12.55 -3.05
N ALA A 102 -3.41 -12.99 -2.68
CA ALA A 102 -4.36 -13.56 -3.63
C ALA A 102 -5.04 -12.49 -4.51
N ALA A 103 -5.02 -11.21 -4.11
CA ALA A 103 -5.65 -10.13 -4.88
C ALA A 103 -5.17 -10.04 -6.33
N PRO A 104 -3.88 -10.15 -6.69
CA PRO A 104 -3.45 -10.18 -8.08
C PRO A 104 -4.04 -11.31 -8.90
N LEU A 105 -4.30 -12.49 -8.29
CA LEU A 105 -4.94 -13.61 -8.97
C LEU A 105 -6.40 -13.33 -9.34
N ILE A 106 -7.09 -12.51 -8.55
CA ILE A 106 -8.45 -12.04 -8.83
C ILE A 106 -8.44 -10.93 -9.88
N MET A 107 -7.40 -10.09 -9.86
CA MET A 107 -7.25 -8.99 -10.81
C MET A 107 -7.04 -9.46 -12.24
N LEU A 108 -6.33 -10.57 -12.47
CA LEU A 108 -6.06 -11.11 -13.80
C LEU A 108 -7.36 -11.42 -14.58
N PRO A 109 -8.31 -12.24 -14.08
CA PRO A 109 -9.56 -12.49 -14.79
C PRO A 109 -10.43 -11.24 -14.92
N LEU A 110 -10.41 -10.33 -13.94
CA LEU A 110 -11.13 -9.07 -14.05
C LEU A 110 -10.55 -8.18 -15.16
N ALA A 111 -9.23 -8.08 -15.28
CA ALA A 111 -8.58 -7.35 -16.36
C ALA A 111 -8.94 -7.94 -17.74
N ALA A 112 -8.93 -9.28 -17.86
CA ALA A 112 -9.34 -9.96 -19.09
C ALA A 112 -10.79 -9.65 -19.48
N ILE A 113 -11.72 -9.66 -18.51
CA ILE A 113 -13.16 -9.44 -18.77
C ILE A 113 -13.47 -7.97 -19.09
N PHE A 114 -12.87 -7.02 -18.33
CA PHE A 114 -13.21 -5.60 -18.45
C PHE A 114 -12.38 -4.83 -19.47
N PHE A 115 -11.13 -5.24 -19.70
CA PHE A 115 -10.21 -4.53 -20.60
C PHE A 115 -9.83 -5.34 -21.83
N GLY A 116 -10.20 -6.63 -21.91
CA GLY A 116 -9.89 -7.48 -23.07
C GLY A 116 -8.39 -7.81 -23.21
N GLU A 117 -7.63 -7.75 -22.12
CA GLU A 117 -6.19 -8.06 -22.09
C GLU A 117 -5.92 -9.54 -21.80
#